data_690f1a6347bc368e417bcc675945a624
#
_entry.id   690f1a6347bc368e417bcc675945a624
#
_cell.length_a   1.000
_cell.length_b   1.000
_cell.length_c   1.000
_cell.angle_alpha   90.00
_cell.angle_beta   90.00
_cell.angle_gamma   90.00
#
_symmetry.space_group_name_H-M   'P 1'
#
loop_
_entity.id
_entity.type
_entity.pdbx_description
1 polymer ?
#
loop_
_entity_poly.entity_id
_entity_poly.type
_entity_poly.pdbx_seq_one_letter_code
_entity_poly.pdbx_strand_id
1 'polypeptide(L)'
;MFGGSKINGGKKRRDHPPAFQDICKSCSLELREKGYENEVYLLTGGVGIKLLSSTHPSLAHIAHLPIIEFDFDYPGEPLLEHLSFFQLQGLRFSQSKLKTFSQLEQFSLMKLHLDGVSAADFNSLSSHPLKELSLRKTVVQSLDFLHSCEIEVIYLSNTRVDEKSLESLKGKPLEKVDLFKCEISDLSSLADCPLEELVISGTSVQSLEALSSCPLRKLEMRATQVVDLSPLSNCPLEILHLPGSPVTSLSPISHCPIVELNIAGLKLIDLAPLLSLPLKKLVISKSNLTEEDIMILKQLPLQTLVAPGDPENQTPEEFFISWTELRD
;
A
#
# COMPACT_ATOMS: atom_id res chain seq x y z
N MET A 1 -8.23 9.86 16.87
CA MET A 1 -6.96 10.24 16.22
C MET A 1 -6.46 8.99 15.52
N PHE A 2 -6.61 8.90 14.20
CA PHE A 2 -6.18 7.73 13.45
C PHE A 2 -4.78 8.02 12.91
N GLY A 3 -3.78 7.40 13.53
CA GLY A 3 -2.40 7.47 13.06
C GLY A 3 -2.27 6.74 11.73
N GLY A 4 -1.96 7.48 10.67
CA GLY A 4 -1.58 6.91 9.38
C GLY A 4 -0.28 6.12 9.54
N SER A 5 -0.36 4.82 9.37
CA SER A 5 0.79 3.93 9.27
C SER A 5 1.67 4.41 8.11
N LYS A 6 2.83 4.95 8.43
CA LYS A 6 3.90 5.16 7.44
C LYS A 6 4.38 3.78 6.99
N ILE A 7 3.91 3.35 5.82
CA ILE A 7 4.43 2.15 5.17
C ILE A 7 5.81 2.51 4.63
N ASN A 8 6.84 2.26 5.45
CA ASN A 8 8.22 2.19 4.98
C ASN A 8 8.37 0.88 4.20
N GLY A 9 8.02 0.91 2.91
CA GLY A 9 8.44 -0.10 1.96
C GLY A 9 9.96 -0.07 1.89
N GLY A 10 10.60 -1.04 2.55
CA GLY A 10 12.04 -1.21 2.55
C GLY A 10 12.58 -1.65 1.19
N LYS A 11 12.46 -0.81 0.16
CA LYS A 11 13.38 -0.90 -0.97
C LYS A 11 14.77 -0.63 -0.39
N LYS A 12 15.68 -1.64 -0.42
CA LYS A 12 17.10 -1.47 -0.14
C LYS A 12 17.50 -0.14 -0.77
N ARG A 13 17.96 0.81 0.05
CA ARG A 13 18.58 2.04 -0.44
C ARG A 13 19.65 1.60 -1.44
N ARG A 14 19.36 1.75 -2.73
CA ARG A 14 20.43 1.72 -3.74
C ARG A 14 21.30 2.90 -3.38
N ASP A 15 22.57 2.63 -3.02
CA ASP A 15 23.56 3.67 -2.79
C ASP A 15 23.67 4.46 -4.08
N HIS A 16 23.00 5.61 -4.14
CA HIS A 16 23.11 6.53 -5.26
C HIS A 16 24.52 7.14 -5.22
N PRO A 17 25.16 7.32 -6.38
CA PRO A 17 26.45 7.99 -6.44
C PRO A 17 26.42 9.34 -5.71
N PRO A 18 27.50 9.75 -5.04
CA PRO A 18 27.57 11.01 -4.29
C PRO A 18 27.07 12.24 -5.08
N ALA A 19 27.33 12.27 -6.38
CA ALA A 19 26.85 13.32 -7.29
C ALA A 19 25.32 13.54 -7.28
N PHE A 20 24.52 12.50 -7.03
CA PHE A 20 23.05 12.63 -6.97
C PHE A 20 22.55 13.22 -5.64
N GLN A 21 23.24 12.96 -4.54
CA GLN A 21 22.92 13.59 -3.26
C GLN A 21 23.18 15.09 -3.28
N ASP A 22 24.25 15.51 -4.00
CA ASP A 22 24.58 16.92 -4.17
C ASP A 22 23.54 17.64 -5.05
N ILE A 23 23.00 16.98 -6.08
CA ILE A 23 21.89 17.50 -6.89
C ILE A 23 20.67 17.77 -6.02
N CYS A 24 20.25 16.82 -5.15
CA CYS A 24 19.10 17.03 -4.25
C CYS A 24 19.32 18.22 -3.31
N LYS A 25 20.51 18.34 -2.72
CA LYS A 25 20.83 19.47 -1.83
C LYS A 25 20.79 20.80 -2.57
N SER A 26 21.39 20.85 -3.76
CA SER A 26 21.39 22.05 -4.62
C SER A 26 19.97 22.45 -5.01
N CYS A 27 19.13 21.49 -5.47
CA CYS A 27 17.74 21.74 -5.80
C CYS A 27 16.94 22.25 -4.59
N SER A 28 17.13 21.63 -3.41
CA SER A 28 16.40 22.03 -2.21
C SER A 28 16.80 23.44 -1.75
N LEU A 29 18.08 23.80 -1.83
CA LEU A 29 18.57 25.14 -1.50
C LEU A 29 17.98 26.18 -2.45
N GLU A 30 18.06 25.96 -3.75
CA GLU A 30 17.53 26.87 -4.75
C GLU A 30 16.02 27.10 -4.59
N LEU A 31 15.25 26.02 -4.33
CA LEU A 31 13.82 26.11 -4.06
C LEU A 31 13.53 26.95 -2.82
N ARG A 32 14.28 26.77 -1.72
CA ARG A 32 14.12 27.56 -0.49
C ARG A 32 14.48 29.03 -0.69
N GLU A 33 15.54 29.33 -1.43
CA GLU A 33 15.92 30.71 -1.78
C GLU A 33 14.82 31.44 -2.57
N LYS A 34 14.03 30.68 -3.33
CA LYS A 34 12.87 31.18 -4.08
C LYS A 34 11.56 31.18 -3.28
N GLY A 35 11.58 30.78 -1.99
CA GLY A 35 10.44 30.82 -1.09
C GLY A 35 9.53 29.58 -1.15
N TYR A 36 9.99 28.46 -1.74
CA TYR A 36 9.22 27.21 -1.73
C TYR A 36 9.51 26.40 -0.47
N GLU A 37 8.45 26.05 0.25
CA GLU A 37 8.52 24.98 1.24
C GLU A 37 8.49 23.64 0.51
N ASN A 38 9.56 22.86 0.62
CA ASN A 38 9.75 21.67 -0.19
C ASN A 38 10.48 20.54 0.52
N GLU A 39 10.24 19.33 0.04
CA GLU A 39 11.06 18.15 0.26
C GLU A 39 11.55 17.65 -1.10
N VAL A 40 12.85 17.45 -1.27
CA VAL A 40 13.44 16.91 -2.50
C VAL A 40 13.89 15.49 -2.26
N TYR A 41 13.55 14.57 -3.18
CA TYR A 41 13.93 13.17 -3.11
C TYR A 41 14.47 12.65 -4.44
N LEU A 42 15.32 11.63 -4.36
CA LEU A 42 15.99 11.05 -5.54
C LEU A 42 15.08 10.04 -6.24
N LEU A 43 15.09 10.10 -7.57
CA LEU A 43 14.46 9.15 -8.46
C LEU A 43 15.47 8.64 -9.50
N THR A 44 15.17 7.51 -10.13
CA THR A 44 15.95 7.03 -11.28
C THR A 44 15.70 7.97 -12.46
N GLY A 45 16.74 8.70 -12.86
CA GLY A 45 16.69 9.64 -13.99
C GLY A 45 16.43 11.10 -13.64
N GLY A 46 16.23 11.45 -12.34
CA GLY A 46 16.05 12.84 -11.93
C GLY A 46 15.69 13.00 -10.47
N VAL A 47 14.99 14.07 -10.13
CA VAL A 47 14.53 14.35 -8.76
C VAL A 47 13.02 14.49 -8.73
N GLY A 48 12.43 14.09 -7.61
CA GLY A 48 11.05 14.42 -7.24
C GLY A 48 11.04 15.57 -6.25
N ILE A 49 10.02 16.42 -6.35
CA ILE A 49 9.81 17.55 -5.44
C ILE A 49 8.43 17.45 -4.84
N LYS A 50 8.37 17.46 -3.52
CA LYS A 50 7.15 17.62 -2.76
C LYS A 50 7.00 19.10 -2.38
N LEU A 51 5.94 19.74 -2.83
CA LEU A 51 5.59 21.11 -2.47
C LEU A 51 4.57 21.10 -1.35
N LEU A 52 4.85 21.82 -0.27
CA LEU A 52 4.06 21.80 0.97
C LEU A 52 3.09 22.97 1.10
N SER A 53 3.16 23.95 0.20
CA SER A 53 2.28 25.13 0.25
C SER A 53 1.81 25.58 -1.13
N SER A 54 0.65 26.23 -1.17
CA SER A 54 -0.02 26.70 -2.40
C SER A 54 0.34 28.13 -2.83
N THR A 55 1.20 28.81 -2.07
CA THR A 55 1.50 30.26 -2.27
C THR A 55 2.70 30.47 -3.20
N HIS A 56 2.76 29.74 -4.32
CA HIS A 56 3.94 29.78 -5.17
C HIS A 56 3.76 30.67 -6.39
N PRO A 57 4.76 31.53 -6.65
CA PRO A 57 4.91 32.15 -7.95
C PRO A 57 5.27 31.10 -9.02
N SER A 58 5.27 31.51 -10.28
CA SER A 58 5.62 30.66 -11.42
C SER A 58 6.83 29.71 -11.19
N LEU A 59 6.68 28.41 -11.53
CA LEU A 59 7.75 27.42 -11.48
C LEU A 59 8.79 27.57 -12.61
N ALA A 60 8.61 28.51 -13.54
CA ALA A 60 9.45 28.65 -14.72
C ALA A 60 10.95 28.86 -14.41
N HIS A 61 11.27 29.51 -13.30
CA HIS A 61 12.66 29.80 -12.93
C HIS A 61 13.44 28.60 -12.39
N ILE A 62 12.77 27.49 -12.06
CA ILE A 62 13.40 26.21 -11.69
C ILE A 62 13.34 25.18 -12.82
N ALA A 63 12.91 25.55 -14.02
CA ALA A 63 12.76 24.65 -15.17
C ALA A 63 14.10 24.02 -15.64
N HIS A 64 15.24 24.57 -15.24
CA HIS A 64 16.58 24.03 -15.53
C HIS A 64 16.97 22.86 -14.61
N LEU A 65 16.20 22.62 -13.52
CA LEU A 65 16.46 21.51 -12.60
C LEU A 65 15.95 20.19 -13.22
N PRO A 66 16.59 19.05 -12.93
CA PRO A 66 16.22 17.75 -13.50
C PRO A 66 15.01 17.15 -12.78
N ILE A 67 13.89 17.88 -12.76
CA ILE A 67 12.68 17.51 -12.06
C ILE A 67 11.84 16.62 -12.98
N ILE A 68 11.51 15.42 -12.51
CA ILE A 68 10.67 14.45 -13.24
C ILE A 68 9.39 14.05 -12.49
N GLU A 69 9.24 14.43 -11.20
CA GLU A 69 8.04 14.19 -10.42
C GLU A 69 7.72 15.40 -9.53
N PHE A 70 6.44 15.80 -9.50
CA PHE A 70 5.91 16.72 -8.52
C PHE A 70 4.88 16.04 -7.61
N ASP A 71 4.99 16.31 -6.32
CA ASP A 71 4.00 15.97 -5.29
C ASP A 71 3.42 17.27 -4.71
N PHE A 72 2.15 17.51 -4.96
CA PHE A 72 1.41 18.68 -4.45
C PHE A 72 0.64 18.26 -3.19
N ASP A 73 1.27 18.38 -2.03
CA ASP A 73 0.70 18.01 -0.73
C ASP A 73 -0.01 19.20 -0.07
N TYR A 74 -1.00 19.76 -0.78
CA TYR A 74 -1.83 20.83 -0.24
C TYR A 74 -3.25 20.85 -0.87
N PRO A 75 -4.29 21.30 -0.12
CA PRO A 75 -5.67 21.33 -0.60
C PRO A 75 -5.94 22.60 -1.45
N GLY A 76 -5.43 22.65 -2.67
CA GLY A 76 -5.58 23.79 -3.57
C GLY A 76 -5.74 23.39 -5.03
N GLU A 77 -5.88 24.38 -5.91
CA GLU A 77 -5.73 24.15 -7.35
C GLU A 77 -4.23 24.10 -7.67
N PRO A 78 -3.74 23.01 -8.26
CA PRO A 78 -2.34 22.90 -8.62
C PRO A 78 -2.01 23.83 -9.79
N LEU A 79 -0.78 24.36 -9.80
CA LEU A 79 -0.29 25.26 -10.86
C LEU A 79 0.11 24.48 -12.13
N LEU A 80 -0.83 23.73 -12.72
CA LEU A 80 -0.59 22.84 -13.86
C LEU A 80 -0.08 23.57 -15.09
N GLU A 81 -0.48 24.82 -15.31
CA GLU A 81 -0.04 25.66 -16.43
C GLU A 81 1.48 25.93 -16.43
N HIS A 82 2.12 25.86 -15.25
CA HIS A 82 3.56 26.07 -15.11
C HIS A 82 4.38 24.78 -15.19
N LEU A 83 3.73 23.62 -15.31
CA LEU A 83 4.42 22.33 -15.39
C LEU A 83 4.90 21.98 -16.80
N SER A 84 4.43 22.67 -17.83
CA SER A 84 4.80 22.44 -19.24
C SER A 84 6.30 22.62 -19.53
N PHE A 85 7.04 23.26 -18.62
CA PHE A 85 8.50 23.41 -18.72
C PHE A 85 9.27 22.13 -18.36
N PHE A 86 8.59 21.12 -17.75
CA PHE A 86 9.24 19.93 -17.24
C PHE A 86 8.86 18.68 -18.04
N GLN A 87 9.79 17.74 -18.15
CA GLN A 87 9.55 16.41 -18.73
C GLN A 87 9.09 15.45 -17.63
N LEU A 88 7.83 15.61 -17.19
CA LEU A 88 7.32 14.89 -16.05
C LEU A 88 6.97 13.43 -16.38
N GLN A 89 7.36 12.53 -15.49
CA GLN A 89 6.99 11.11 -15.47
C GLN A 89 6.00 10.81 -14.36
N GLY A 90 5.92 11.65 -13.32
CA GLY A 90 5.05 11.45 -12.18
C GLY A 90 4.41 12.74 -11.67
N LEU A 91 3.15 12.61 -11.28
CA LEU A 91 2.40 13.66 -10.57
C LEU A 91 1.61 13.06 -9.42
N ARG A 92 1.64 13.75 -8.28
CA ARG A 92 0.82 13.42 -7.13
C ARG A 92 0.03 14.63 -6.67
N PHE A 93 -1.26 14.41 -6.41
CA PHE A 93 -2.16 15.41 -5.86
C PHE A 93 -2.85 14.83 -4.63
N SER A 94 -2.67 15.45 -3.47
CA SER A 94 -3.34 15.06 -2.23
C SER A 94 -4.50 16.02 -1.97
N GLN A 95 -5.74 15.52 -2.02
CA GLN A 95 -6.96 16.29 -1.72
C GLN A 95 -7.12 17.58 -2.55
N SER A 96 -6.56 17.63 -3.76
CA SER A 96 -6.63 18.79 -4.61
C SER A 96 -8.05 19.06 -5.14
N LYS A 97 -8.33 20.31 -5.49
CA LYS A 97 -9.60 20.73 -6.11
C LYS A 97 -9.60 20.53 -7.63
N LEU A 98 -8.78 19.61 -8.15
CA LEU A 98 -8.74 19.30 -9.56
C LEU A 98 -10.11 18.81 -10.03
N LYS A 99 -10.71 19.50 -10.99
CA LYS A 99 -12.06 19.21 -11.51
C LYS A 99 -12.04 18.40 -12.81
N THR A 100 -10.97 18.53 -13.59
CA THR A 100 -10.77 17.82 -14.85
C THR A 100 -9.33 17.39 -14.99
N PHE A 101 -9.07 16.38 -15.82
CA PHE A 101 -7.73 15.90 -16.11
C PHE A 101 -7.19 16.36 -17.48
N SER A 102 -7.93 17.16 -18.22
CA SER A 102 -7.55 17.62 -19.57
C SER A 102 -6.21 18.36 -19.59
N GLN A 103 -5.86 19.07 -18.53
CA GLN A 103 -4.56 19.75 -18.44
C GLN A 103 -3.39 18.75 -18.24
N LEU A 104 -3.66 17.49 -17.89
CA LEU A 104 -2.65 16.45 -17.75
C LEU A 104 -2.27 15.82 -19.09
N GLU A 105 -3.13 15.91 -20.12
CA GLU A 105 -2.93 15.32 -21.46
C GLU A 105 -1.63 15.77 -22.15
N GLN A 106 -1.07 16.91 -21.74
CA GLN A 106 0.21 17.41 -22.26
C GLN A 106 1.43 16.59 -21.76
N PHE A 107 1.25 15.73 -20.77
CA PHE A 107 2.34 14.93 -20.18
C PHE A 107 2.24 13.46 -20.59
N SER A 108 3.36 12.73 -20.50
CA SER A 108 3.43 11.29 -20.69
C SER A 108 3.71 10.62 -19.32
N LEU A 109 2.66 10.57 -18.47
CA LEU A 109 2.81 10.14 -17.09
C LEU A 109 2.85 8.62 -16.97
N MET A 110 3.85 8.10 -16.28
CA MET A 110 3.93 6.72 -15.85
C MET A 110 3.40 6.51 -14.43
N LYS A 111 3.41 7.59 -13.61
CA LYS A 111 2.94 7.57 -12.22
C LYS A 111 1.98 8.73 -11.97
N LEU A 112 0.79 8.40 -11.44
CA LEU A 112 -0.22 9.39 -11.17
C LEU A 112 -0.98 9.06 -9.88
N HIS A 113 -0.95 9.97 -8.91
CA HIS A 113 -1.71 9.85 -7.67
C HIS A 113 -2.72 10.99 -7.57
N LEU A 114 -4.00 10.62 -7.47
CA LEU A 114 -5.16 11.53 -7.48
C LEU A 114 -6.04 11.30 -6.23
N ASP A 115 -5.43 11.02 -5.09
CA ASP A 115 -6.15 10.63 -3.87
C ASP A 115 -7.09 11.73 -3.38
N GLY A 116 -8.40 11.39 -3.26
CA GLY A 116 -9.42 12.32 -2.80
C GLY A 116 -9.79 13.43 -3.78
N VAL A 117 -9.36 13.33 -5.03
CA VAL A 117 -9.72 14.27 -6.08
C VAL A 117 -11.20 14.12 -6.42
N SER A 118 -11.90 15.25 -6.61
CA SER A 118 -13.35 15.28 -6.88
C SER A 118 -13.73 15.15 -8.35
N ALA A 119 -12.76 15.13 -9.26
CA ALA A 119 -13.02 14.94 -10.71
C ALA A 119 -13.67 13.58 -10.95
N ALA A 120 -14.59 13.53 -11.92
CA ALA A 120 -15.40 12.34 -12.22
C ALA A 120 -15.08 11.70 -13.58
N ASP A 121 -14.47 12.43 -14.52
CA ASP A 121 -14.11 11.90 -15.82
C ASP A 121 -12.67 11.40 -15.84
N PHE A 122 -12.51 10.09 -15.66
CA PHE A 122 -11.21 9.41 -15.69
C PHE A 122 -10.80 8.95 -17.10
N ASN A 123 -11.66 9.08 -18.12
CA ASN A 123 -11.38 8.60 -19.48
C ASN A 123 -10.20 9.34 -20.13
N SER A 124 -10.03 10.63 -19.83
CA SER A 124 -8.90 11.42 -20.31
C SER A 124 -7.53 10.90 -19.84
N LEU A 125 -7.49 10.04 -18.81
CA LEU A 125 -6.25 9.39 -18.34
C LEU A 125 -5.77 8.27 -19.26
N SER A 126 -6.59 7.80 -20.21
CA SER A 126 -6.26 6.71 -21.14
C SER A 126 -5.09 7.01 -22.08
N SER A 127 -4.71 8.28 -22.24
CA SER A 127 -3.59 8.74 -23.07
C SER A 127 -2.21 8.53 -22.40
N HIS A 128 -2.18 8.26 -21.09
CA HIS A 128 -0.94 8.14 -20.33
C HIS A 128 -0.45 6.69 -20.26
N PRO A 129 0.86 6.42 -20.39
CA PRO A 129 1.46 5.08 -20.23
C PRO A 129 1.60 4.72 -18.74
N LEU A 130 0.48 4.68 -18.00
CA LEU A 130 0.48 4.51 -16.56
C LEU A 130 1.00 3.13 -16.16
N LYS A 131 1.93 3.12 -15.20
CA LYS A 131 2.44 1.96 -14.48
C LYS A 131 2.04 1.97 -13.00
N GLU A 132 1.96 3.15 -12.39
CA GLU A 132 1.51 3.33 -11.02
C GLU A 132 0.37 4.35 -10.96
N LEU A 133 -0.77 3.94 -10.40
CA LEU A 133 -1.96 4.79 -10.26
C LEU A 133 -2.53 4.70 -8.84
N SER A 134 -2.80 5.86 -8.25
CA SER A 134 -3.58 5.94 -7.01
C SER A 134 -4.83 6.79 -7.19
N LEU A 135 -5.98 6.19 -6.87
CA LEU A 135 -7.31 6.81 -6.93
C LEU A 135 -8.07 6.68 -5.60
N ARG A 136 -7.33 6.56 -4.49
CA ARG A 136 -7.95 6.36 -3.16
C ARG A 136 -8.94 7.47 -2.85
N LYS A 137 -10.10 7.08 -2.29
CA LYS A 137 -11.15 8.02 -1.87
C LYS A 137 -11.67 8.89 -3.01
N THR A 138 -11.63 8.43 -4.24
CA THR A 138 -12.26 9.06 -5.40
C THR A 138 -13.62 8.41 -5.69
N VAL A 139 -14.36 9.00 -6.63
CA VAL A 139 -15.67 8.50 -7.06
C VAL A 139 -15.59 7.53 -8.24
N VAL A 140 -14.37 7.05 -8.58
CA VAL A 140 -14.17 6.12 -9.69
C VAL A 140 -15.02 4.85 -9.51
N GLN A 141 -15.64 4.41 -10.63
CA GLN A 141 -16.47 3.21 -10.70
C GLN A 141 -16.02 2.27 -11.82
N SER A 142 -15.45 2.79 -12.93
CA SER A 142 -14.89 1.99 -14.03
C SER A 142 -13.39 2.21 -14.16
N LEU A 143 -12.68 1.17 -14.53
CA LEU A 143 -11.25 1.18 -14.83
C LEU A 143 -10.97 0.98 -16.35
N ASP A 144 -11.98 1.11 -17.21
CA ASP A 144 -11.87 0.87 -18.67
C ASP A 144 -10.81 1.76 -19.34
N PHE A 145 -10.57 2.95 -18.79
CA PHE A 145 -9.50 3.85 -19.25
C PHE A 145 -8.08 3.25 -19.09
N LEU A 146 -7.91 2.18 -18.29
CA LEU A 146 -6.64 1.49 -18.13
C LEU A 146 -6.40 0.40 -19.17
N HIS A 147 -7.32 0.18 -20.13
CA HIS A 147 -7.23 -0.92 -21.09
C HIS A 147 -5.86 -0.98 -21.80
N SER A 148 -5.32 0.16 -22.23
CA SER A 148 -4.03 0.26 -22.92
C SER A 148 -2.82 0.42 -22.00
N CYS A 149 -3.01 0.51 -20.68
CA CYS A 149 -1.93 0.73 -19.71
C CYS A 149 -1.33 -0.61 -19.24
N GLU A 150 -0.02 -0.66 -19.09
CA GLU A 150 0.73 -1.76 -18.45
C GLU A 150 0.89 -1.46 -16.95
N ILE A 151 -0.27 -1.46 -16.24
CA ILE A 151 -0.31 -1.10 -14.82
C ILE A 151 0.36 -2.18 -13.96
N GLU A 152 1.32 -1.76 -13.12
CA GLU A 152 2.07 -2.59 -12.19
C GLU A 152 1.57 -2.39 -10.74
N VAL A 153 1.18 -1.14 -10.41
CA VAL A 153 0.76 -0.78 -9.05
C VAL A 153 -0.53 0.04 -9.10
N ILE A 154 -1.58 -0.41 -8.38
CA ILE A 154 -2.84 0.31 -8.33
C ILE A 154 -3.39 0.39 -6.89
N TYR A 155 -3.83 1.59 -6.50
CA TYR A 155 -4.43 1.85 -5.20
C TYR A 155 -5.84 2.41 -5.38
N LEU A 156 -6.84 1.64 -4.93
CA LEU A 156 -8.27 1.92 -5.11
C LEU A 156 -9.03 2.00 -3.77
N SER A 157 -8.32 2.11 -2.64
CA SER A 157 -8.95 2.12 -1.31
C SER A 157 -10.11 3.12 -1.22
N ASN A 158 -11.25 2.67 -0.69
CA ASN A 158 -12.45 3.49 -0.51
C ASN A 158 -12.96 4.13 -1.82
N THR A 159 -12.94 3.41 -2.91
CA THR A 159 -13.59 3.75 -4.18
C THR A 159 -14.87 2.94 -4.37
N ARG A 160 -15.56 3.16 -5.49
CA ARG A 160 -16.78 2.42 -5.87
C ARG A 160 -16.53 1.39 -6.96
N VAL A 161 -15.29 0.92 -7.10
CA VAL A 161 -14.97 -0.17 -8.02
C VAL A 161 -15.58 -1.48 -7.52
N ASP A 162 -16.07 -2.27 -8.45
CA ASP A 162 -16.69 -3.58 -8.28
C ASP A 162 -15.96 -4.66 -9.10
N GLU A 163 -16.43 -5.88 -9.09
CA GLU A 163 -15.83 -6.99 -9.84
C GLU A 163 -15.77 -6.72 -11.34
N LYS A 164 -16.80 -6.09 -11.91
CA LYS A 164 -16.83 -5.74 -13.33
C LYS A 164 -15.74 -4.74 -13.69
N SER A 165 -15.49 -3.79 -12.81
CA SER A 165 -14.40 -2.81 -12.98
C SER A 165 -13.03 -3.48 -12.98
N LEU A 166 -12.85 -4.55 -12.15
CA LEU A 166 -11.59 -5.29 -12.09
C LEU A 166 -11.29 -6.09 -13.36
N GLU A 167 -12.30 -6.37 -14.22
CA GLU A 167 -12.06 -7.07 -15.50
C GLU A 167 -11.04 -6.31 -16.39
N SER A 168 -11.00 -4.99 -16.30
CA SER A 168 -10.02 -4.14 -16.98
C SER A 168 -8.58 -4.35 -16.53
N LEU A 169 -8.37 -5.03 -15.40
CA LEU A 169 -7.06 -5.36 -14.83
C LEU A 169 -6.58 -6.76 -15.17
N LYS A 170 -7.44 -7.59 -15.77
CA LYS A 170 -7.12 -8.99 -16.11
C LYS A 170 -5.91 -9.11 -17.02
N GLY A 171 -4.95 -9.96 -16.63
CA GLY A 171 -3.73 -10.23 -17.40
C GLY A 171 -2.71 -9.10 -17.42
N LYS A 172 -2.90 -8.06 -16.62
CA LYS A 172 -1.92 -6.97 -16.48
C LYS A 172 -0.76 -7.38 -15.57
N PRO A 173 0.41 -6.76 -15.69
CA PRO A 173 1.60 -7.06 -14.88
C PRO A 173 1.49 -6.48 -13.47
N LEU A 174 0.36 -6.73 -12.79
CA LEU A 174 0.10 -6.20 -11.46
C LEU A 174 0.98 -6.86 -10.39
N GLU A 175 1.83 -6.07 -9.77
CA GLU A 175 2.65 -6.45 -8.62
C GLU A 175 1.99 -6.08 -7.28
N LYS A 176 1.24 -4.95 -7.28
CA LYS A 176 0.62 -4.42 -6.06
C LYS A 176 -0.77 -3.88 -6.31
N VAL A 177 -1.74 -4.35 -5.50
CA VAL A 177 -3.15 -3.94 -5.56
C VAL A 177 -3.67 -3.63 -4.16
N ASP A 178 -4.31 -2.46 -4.01
CA ASP A 178 -4.98 -2.05 -2.78
C ASP A 178 -6.47 -1.79 -3.04
N LEU A 179 -7.31 -2.70 -2.54
CA LEU A 179 -8.79 -2.68 -2.63
C LEU A 179 -9.44 -2.45 -1.26
N PHE A 180 -8.74 -1.82 -0.31
CA PHE A 180 -9.30 -1.60 1.03
C PHE A 180 -10.67 -0.95 0.98
N LYS A 181 -11.68 -1.63 1.56
CA LYS A 181 -13.09 -1.18 1.58
C LYS A 181 -13.71 -0.92 0.21
N CYS A 182 -13.28 -1.61 -0.83
CA CYS A 182 -14.02 -1.67 -2.09
C CYS A 182 -15.13 -2.71 -2.00
N GLU A 183 -16.16 -2.58 -2.86
CA GLU A 183 -17.30 -3.49 -2.93
C GLU A 183 -16.96 -4.75 -3.76
N ILE A 184 -15.92 -5.50 -3.32
CA ILE A 184 -15.38 -6.67 -4.01
C ILE A 184 -15.68 -7.94 -3.23
N SER A 185 -16.14 -8.99 -3.91
CA SER A 185 -16.35 -10.33 -3.39
C SER A 185 -15.58 -11.41 -4.17
N ASP A 186 -15.18 -11.13 -5.43
CA ASP A 186 -14.46 -12.04 -6.32
C ASP A 186 -13.13 -11.43 -6.78
N LEU A 187 -12.07 -12.24 -6.78
CA LEU A 187 -10.72 -11.87 -7.20
C LEU A 187 -10.30 -12.52 -8.54
N SER A 188 -11.21 -13.15 -9.27
CA SER A 188 -10.91 -13.91 -10.49
C SER A 188 -10.19 -13.07 -11.57
N SER A 189 -10.47 -11.77 -11.63
CA SER A 189 -9.78 -10.83 -12.53
C SER A 189 -8.30 -10.61 -12.20
N LEU A 190 -7.85 -11.00 -10.99
CA LEU A 190 -6.46 -10.90 -10.53
C LEU A 190 -5.70 -12.23 -10.66
N ALA A 191 -6.36 -13.29 -11.12
CA ALA A 191 -5.72 -14.57 -11.36
C ALA A 191 -4.56 -14.41 -12.38
N ASP A 192 -3.49 -15.15 -12.17
CA ASP A 192 -2.27 -15.14 -13.01
C ASP A 192 -1.52 -13.79 -13.08
N CYS A 193 -1.94 -12.77 -12.31
CA CYS A 193 -1.15 -11.57 -12.14
C CYS A 193 0.08 -11.87 -11.24
N PRO A 194 1.26 -11.27 -11.51
CA PRO A 194 2.46 -11.46 -10.68
C PRO A 194 2.37 -10.69 -9.35
N LEU A 195 1.24 -10.86 -8.63
CA LEU A 195 0.97 -10.13 -7.39
C LEU A 195 1.95 -10.50 -6.28
N GLU A 196 2.66 -9.49 -5.77
CA GLU A 196 3.51 -9.58 -4.59
C GLU A 196 2.83 -9.00 -3.33
N GLU A 197 2.02 -7.93 -3.50
CA GLU A 197 1.32 -7.29 -2.38
C GLU A 197 -0.16 -7.10 -2.71
N LEU A 198 -1.04 -7.57 -1.82
CA LEU A 198 -2.49 -7.39 -1.95
C LEU A 198 -3.13 -6.93 -0.64
N VAL A 199 -3.99 -5.91 -0.74
CA VAL A 199 -4.84 -5.44 0.36
C VAL A 199 -6.29 -5.58 -0.06
N ILE A 200 -7.02 -6.48 0.64
CA ILE A 200 -8.47 -6.73 0.47
C ILE A 200 -9.24 -6.53 1.79
N SER A 201 -8.63 -5.83 2.74
CA SER A 201 -9.25 -5.61 4.05
C SER A 201 -10.57 -4.85 3.95
N GLY A 202 -11.62 -5.35 4.62
CA GLY A 202 -12.96 -4.75 4.63
C GLY A 202 -13.74 -4.94 3.33
N THR A 203 -13.36 -5.93 2.51
CA THR A 203 -14.12 -6.40 1.35
C THR A 203 -14.99 -7.63 1.72
N SER A 204 -15.85 -8.07 0.81
CA SER A 204 -16.70 -9.25 1.00
C SER A 204 -16.09 -10.53 0.40
N VAL A 205 -14.77 -10.55 0.16
CA VAL A 205 -14.06 -11.70 -0.41
C VAL A 205 -14.21 -12.92 0.50
N GLN A 206 -14.51 -14.08 -0.11
CA GLN A 206 -14.69 -15.38 0.55
C GLN A 206 -13.68 -16.41 0.10
N SER A 207 -13.18 -16.33 -1.16
CA SER A 207 -12.25 -17.29 -1.74
C SER A 207 -10.93 -16.60 -2.16
N LEU A 208 -9.83 -17.31 -1.94
CA LEU A 208 -8.48 -16.91 -2.36
C LEU A 208 -7.95 -17.74 -3.53
N GLU A 209 -8.79 -18.59 -4.16
CA GLU A 209 -8.39 -19.49 -5.25
C GLU A 209 -7.67 -18.78 -6.40
N ALA A 210 -8.11 -17.57 -6.74
CA ALA A 210 -7.48 -16.73 -7.76
C ALA A 210 -6.01 -16.36 -7.45
N LEU A 211 -5.58 -16.49 -6.19
CA LEU A 211 -4.25 -16.12 -5.74
C LEU A 211 -3.27 -17.31 -5.66
N SER A 212 -3.74 -18.54 -5.96
CA SER A 212 -2.96 -19.78 -5.76
C SER A 212 -1.68 -19.85 -6.60
N SER A 213 -1.61 -19.14 -7.73
CA SER A 213 -0.44 -19.03 -8.60
C SER A 213 0.37 -17.73 -8.42
N CYS A 214 -0.14 -16.79 -7.61
CA CYS A 214 0.51 -15.50 -7.40
C CYS A 214 1.76 -15.62 -6.48
N PRO A 215 2.88 -14.94 -6.78
CA PRO A 215 4.07 -14.91 -5.92
C PRO A 215 3.88 -14.00 -4.71
N LEU A 216 2.76 -14.16 -4.00
CA LEU A 216 2.30 -13.25 -2.97
C LEU A 216 3.20 -13.27 -1.73
N ARG A 217 3.77 -12.13 -1.39
CA ARG A 217 4.66 -11.92 -0.22
C ARG A 217 3.94 -11.21 0.92
N LYS A 218 2.97 -10.35 0.59
CA LYS A 218 2.21 -9.59 1.58
C LYS A 218 0.73 -9.63 1.27
N LEU A 219 -0.08 -10.06 2.27
CA LEU A 219 -1.54 -10.05 2.21
C LEU A 219 -2.14 -9.38 3.45
N GLU A 220 -2.99 -8.38 3.22
CA GLU A 220 -3.83 -7.77 4.25
C GLU A 220 -5.30 -8.05 3.93
N MET A 221 -5.96 -8.88 4.75
CA MET A 221 -7.34 -9.34 4.57
C MET A 221 -8.18 -9.22 5.84
N ARG A 222 -7.98 -8.14 6.59
CA ARG A 222 -8.74 -7.85 7.80
C ARG A 222 -10.25 -7.80 7.52
N ALA A 223 -11.05 -8.43 8.37
CA ALA A 223 -12.52 -8.39 8.30
C ALA A 223 -13.08 -8.78 6.91
N THR A 224 -12.46 -9.77 6.25
CA THR A 224 -13.01 -10.47 5.08
C THR A 224 -13.88 -11.65 5.51
N GLN A 225 -14.47 -12.38 4.54
CA GLN A 225 -15.25 -13.58 4.78
C GLN A 225 -14.45 -14.87 4.47
N VAL A 226 -13.14 -14.77 4.29
CA VAL A 226 -12.26 -15.91 3.98
C VAL A 226 -12.17 -16.85 5.17
N VAL A 227 -12.39 -18.15 4.92
CA VAL A 227 -12.26 -19.24 5.90
C VAL A 227 -11.05 -20.12 5.59
N ASP A 228 -10.80 -20.40 4.29
CA ASP A 228 -9.77 -21.33 3.82
C ASP A 228 -8.53 -20.59 3.33
N LEU A 229 -7.37 -20.94 3.90
CA LEU A 229 -6.05 -20.44 3.51
C LEU A 229 -5.28 -21.41 2.60
N SER A 230 -5.87 -22.55 2.19
CA SER A 230 -5.21 -23.55 1.36
C SER A 230 -4.66 -23.00 0.03
N PRO A 231 -5.32 -22.04 -0.64
CA PRO A 231 -4.77 -21.45 -1.86
C PRO A 231 -3.43 -20.73 -1.66
N LEU A 232 -3.10 -20.33 -0.43
CA LEU A 232 -1.86 -19.62 -0.09
C LEU A 232 -0.70 -20.54 0.26
N SER A 233 -0.89 -21.86 0.30
CA SER A 233 0.11 -22.83 0.79
C SER A 233 1.45 -22.81 0.05
N ASN A 234 1.47 -22.39 -1.22
CA ASN A 234 2.68 -22.27 -2.04
C ASN A 234 3.16 -20.82 -2.23
N CYS A 235 2.47 -19.84 -1.63
CA CYS A 235 2.86 -18.45 -1.74
C CYS A 235 4.09 -18.17 -0.84
N PRO A 236 5.08 -17.37 -1.29
CA PRO A 236 6.22 -16.97 -0.48
C PRO A 236 5.84 -15.87 0.51
N LEU A 237 4.73 -16.07 1.26
CA LEU A 237 4.21 -15.08 2.20
C LEU A 237 5.19 -14.77 3.32
N GLU A 238 5.52 -13.49 3.47
CA GLU A 238 6.35 -12.95 4.56
C GLU A 238 5.51 -12.17 5.58
N ILE A 239 4.43 -11.52 5.12
CA ILE A 239 3.56 -10.70 5.95
C ILE A 239 2.10 -11.10 5.69
N LEU A 240 1.40 -11.53 6.75
CA LEU A 240 -0.02 -11.88 6.68
C LEU A 240 -0.81 -11.21 7.81
N HIS A 241 -1.76 -10.37 7.42
CA HIS A 241 -2.66 -9.70 8.35
C HIS A 241 -4.11 -10.09 8.06
N LEU A 242 -4.74 -10.86 8.96
CA LEU A 242 -6.12 -11.34 8.83
C LEU A 242 -6.98 -11.11 10.09
N PRO A 243 -6.80 -10.02 10.86
CA PRO A 243 -7.56 -9.85 12.09
C PRO A 243 -9.06 -9.76 11.81
N GLY A 244 -9.85 -10.48 12.63
CA GLY A 244 -11.30 -10.49 12.53
C GLY A 244 -11.85 -11.22 11.30
N SER A 245 -11.06 -12.03 10.59
CA SER A 245 -11.56 -12.98 9.59
C SER A 245 -12.06 -14.27 10.26
N PRO A 246 -12.93 -15.06 9.60
CA PRO A 246 -13.47 -16.30 10.18
C PRO A 246 -12.52 -17.51 10.03
N VAL A 247 -11.23 -17.29 9.81
CA VAL A 247 -10.20 -18.35 9.75
C VAL A 247 -10.08 -19.04 11.11
N THR A 248 -10.10 -20.38 11.10
CA THR A 248 -9.96 -21.22 12.32
C THR A 248 -8.71 -22.08 12.33
N SER A 249 -7.99 -22.21 11.21
CA SER A 249 -6.77 -23.01 11.11
C SER A 249 -5.69 -22.29 10.31
N LEU A 250 -4.45 -22.36 10.81
CA LEU A 250 -3.24 -21.84 10.15
C LEU A 250 -2.42 -22.97 9.50
N SER A 251 -2.87 -24.23 9.60
CA SER A 251 -2.14 -25.39 9.06
C SER A 251 -1.78 -25.25 7.57
N PRO A 252 -2.66 -24.69 6.69
CA PRO A 252 -2.32 -24.57 5.26
C PRO A 252 -1.09 -23.70 4.97
N ILE A 253 -0.78 -22.74 5.85
CA ILE A 253 0.30 -21.77 5.66
C ILE A 253 1.53 -22.07 6.55
N SER A 254 1.57 -23.21 7.24
CA SER A 254 2.64 -23.58 8.18
C SER A 254 4.03 -23.69 7.53
N HIS A 255 4.12 -23.79 6.20
CA HIS A 255 5.37 -23.84 5.44
C HIS A 255 5.76 -22.52 4.79
N CYS A 256 4.93 -21.48 4.91
CA CYS A 256 5.21 -20.17 4.36
C CYS A 256 6.31 -19.46 5.20
N PRO A 257 7.19 -18.63 4.59
CA PRO A 257 8.24 -17.91 5.30
C PRO A 257 7.73 -16.68 6.06
N ILE A 258 6.62 -16.82 6.80
CA ILE A 258 5.95 -15.69 7.47
C ILE A 258 6.77 -15.19 8.64
N VAL A 259 7.19 -13.94 8.59
CA VAL A 259 7.94 -13.24 9.65
C VAL A 259 7.07 -12.27 10.46
N GLU A 260 5.98 -11.77 9.86
CA GLU A 260 5.01 -10.89 10.53
C GLU A 260 3.60 -11.43 10.33
N LEU A 261 2.90 -11.73 11.44
CA LEU A 261 1.55 -12.29 11.43
C LEU A 261 0.64 -11.50 12.37
N ASN A 262 -0.54 -11.13 11.87
CA ASN A 262 -1.60 -10.54 12.70
C ASN A 262 -2.87 -11.40 12.63
N ILE A 263 -3.17 -12.08 13.75
CA ILE A 263 -4.31 -12.98 13.95
C ILE A 263 -5.23 -12.49 15.07
N ALA A 264 -5.19 -11.21 15.37
CA ALA A 264 -6.04 -10.65 16.42
C ALA A 264 -7.51 -10.89 16.16
N GLY A 265 -8.24 -11.36 17.18
CA GLY A 265 -9.68 -11.63 17.09
C GLY A 265 -10.06 -12.93 16.38
N LEU A 266 -9.10 -13.75 15.93
CA LEU A 266 -9.39 -15.08 15.38
C LEU A 266 -9.74 -16.06 16.50
N LYS A 267 -10.59 -17.05 16.15
CA LYS A 267 -10.93 -18.20 17.00
C LYS A 267 -10.24 -19.44 16.46
N LEU A 268 -8.91 -19.51 16.63
CA LEU A 268 -8.13 -20.63 16.15
C LEU A 268 -8.40 -21.88 16.99
N ILE A 269 -8.38 -23.03 16.31
CA ILE A 269 -8.55 -24.35 16.95
C ILE A 269 -7.23 -24.76 17.63
N ASP A 270 -6.09 -24.38 17.04
CA ASP A 270 -4.77 -24.78 17.49
C ASP A 270 -3.72 -23.72 17.07
N LEU A 271 -2.76 -23.44 17.94
CA LEU A 271 -1.62 -22.56 17.68
C LEU A 271 -0.33 -23.33 17.27
N ALA A 272 -0.34 -24.67 17.31
CA ALA A 272 0.83 -25.48 16.95
C ALA A 272 1.42 -25.18 15.57
N PRO A 273 0.64 -24.82 14.52
CA PRO A 273 1.20 -24.41 13.23
C PRO A 273 2.17 -23.22 13.29
N LEU A 274 2.06 -22.36 14.31
CA LEU A 274 2.99 -21.23 14.49
C LEU A 274 4.43 -21.68 14.77
N LEU A 275 4.63 -22.86 15.33
CA LEU A 275 5.98 -23.39 15.66
C LEU A 275 6.85 -23.63 14.42
N SER A 276 6.23 -23.80 13.26
CA SER A 276 6.93 -24.01 11.99
C SER A 276 7.27 -22.71 11.26
N LEU A 277 6.72 -21.58 11.71
CA LEU A 277 6.91 -20.28 11.06
C LEU A 277 8.13 -19.52 11.62
N PRO A 278 8.92 -18.83 10.80
CA PRO A 278 10.06 -18.03 11.25
C PRO A 278 9.61 -16.66 11.81
N LEU A 279 8.58 -16.67 12.68
CA LEU A 279 7.94 -15.47 13.20
C LEU A 279 8.90 -14.61 14.01
N LYS A 280 8.89 -13.30 13.70
CA LYS A 280 9.55 -12.23 14.46
C LYS A 280 8.54 -11.31 15.14
N LYS A 281 7.39 -11.11 14.51
CA LYS A 281 6.32 -10.27 15.04
C LYS A 281 4.98 -11.00 14.97
N LEU A 282 4.29 -11.05 16.10
CA LEU A 282 2.96 -11.64 16.21
C LEU A 282 2.01 -10.65 16.90
N VAL A 283 0.84 -10.43 16.29
CA VAL A 283 -0.27 -9.73 16.93
C VAL A 283 -1.38 -10.73 17.18
N ILE A 284 -1.76 -10.93 18.46
CA ILE A 284 -2.77 -11.91 18.90
C ILE A 284 -3.59 -11.34 20.06
N SER A 285 -4.89 -11.67 20.12
CA SER A 285 -5.74 -11.25 21.24
C SER A 285 -5.50 -12.09 22.50
N LYS A 286 -5.36 -11.45 23.65
CA LYS A 286 -5.13 -12.11 24.94
C LYS A 286 -6.37 -12.87 25.47
N SER A 287 -7.57 -12.40 25.09
CA SER A 287 -8.84 -12.81 25.72
C SER A 287 -9.18 -14.29 25.62
N ASN A 288 -8.67 -14.99 24.61
CA ASN A 288 -9.01 -16.39 24.34
C ASN A 288 -7.81 -17.34 24.50
N LEU A 289 -6.66 -16.85 24.98
CA LEU A 289 -5.48 -17.69 25.16
C LEU A 289 -5.60 -18.60 26.39
N THR A 290 -5.30 -19.86 26.19
CA THR A 290 -5.15 -20.87 27.23
C THR A 290 -3.71 -20.91 27.75
N GLU A 291 -3.45 -21.66 28.83
CA GLU A 291 -2.09 -21.91 29.31
C GLU A 291 -1.26 -22.72 28.31
N GLU A 292 -1.92 -23.64 27.57
CA GLU A 292 -1.28 -24.41 26.50
C GLU A 292 -0.85 -23.49 25.36
N ASP A 293 -1.67 -22.50 24.97
CA ASP A 293 -1.31 -21.49 23.97
C ASP A 293 -0.11 -20.68 24.41
N ILE A 294 -0.05 -20.28 25.68
CA ILE A 294 1.10 -19.56 26.24
C ILE A 294 2.38 -20.40 26.20
N MET A 295 2.27 -21.71 26.44
CA MET A 295 3.44 -22.61 26.30
C MET A 295 3.95 -22.69 24.87
N ILE A 296 3.06 -22.66 23.88
CA ILE A 296 3.42 -22.59 22.46
C ILE A 296 4.07 -21.24 22.15
N LEU A 297 3.44 -20.12 22.54
CA LEU A 297 3.95 -18.78 22.27
C LEU A 297 5.33 -18.53 22.85
N LYS A 298 5.64 -19.10 24.03
CA LYS A 298 6.97 -19.00 24.66
C LYS A 298 8.10 -19.73 23.90
N GLN A 299 7.76 -20.64 22.99
CA GLN A 299 8.73 -21.37 22.16
C GLN A 299 9.08 -20.61 20.87
N LEU A 300 8.29 -19.59 20.50
CA LEU A 300 8.48 -18.85 19.26
C LEU A 300 9.63 -17.84 19.38
N PRO A 301 10.46 -17.66 18.32
CA PRO A 301 11.60 -16.75 18.33
C PRO A 301 11.17 -15.28 18.11
N LEU A 302 10.13 -14.86 18.82
CA LEU A 302 9.52 -13.54 18.63
C LEU A 302 10.42 -12.42 19.17
N GLN A 303 10.49 -11.33 18.40
CA GLN A 303 11.04 -10.05 18.83
C GLN A 303 9.95 -9.13 19.38
N THR A 304 8.72 -9.28 18.84
CA THR A 304 7.57 -8.47 19.21
C THR A 304 6.33 -9.36 19.33
N LEU A 305 5.64 -9.27 20.46
CA LEU A 305 4.38 -9.94 20.72
C LEU A 305 3.38 -8.91 21.30
N VAL A 306 2.29 -8.66 20.57
CA VAL A 306 1.39 -7.53 20.85
C VAL A 306 -0.05 -7.99 20.87
N ALA A 307 -0.86 -7.46 21.78
CA ALA A 307 -2.32 -7.55 21.68
C ALA A 307 -2.91 -6.19 21.22
N PRO A 308 -4.13 -6.21 20.64
CA PRO A 308 -4.82 -4.96 20.29
C PRO A 308 -4.94 -4.01 21.49
N GLY A 309 -4.40 -2.80 21.34
CA GLY A 309 -4.37 -1.79 22.39
C GLY A 309 -3.06 -1.70 23.18
N ASP A 310 -2.18 -2.69 23.08
CA ASP A 310 -0.85 -2.67 23.66
C ASP A 310 0.12 -1.77 22.84
N PRO A 311 1.28 -1.37 23.41
CA PRO A 311 2.33 -0.67 22.69
C PRO A 311 2.83 -1.48 21.48
N GLU A 312 3.04 -0.84 20.34
CA GLU A 312 3.42 -1.51 19.07
C GLU A 312 4.74 -2.32 19.14
N ASN A 313 5.64 -1.97 20.08
CA ASN A 313 6.95 -2.59 20.26
C ASN A 313 7.01 -3.42 21.55
N GLN A 314 5.90 -3.92 22.05
CA GLN A 314 5.85 -4.74 23.25
C GLN A 314 6.71 -6.01 23.07
N THR A 315 7.55 -6.31 24.06
CA THR A 315 8.33 -7.55 24.08
C THR A 315 7.47 -8.76 24.48
N PRO A 316 7.88 -9.98 24.15
CA PRO A 316 7.17 -11.18 24.61
C PRO A 316 7.06 -11.24 26.14
N GLU A 317 8.08 -10.85 26.88
CA GLU A 317 8.09 -10.85 28.35
C GLU A 317 7.03 -9.92 28.92
N GLU A 318 6.95 -8.70 28.41
CA GLU A 318 5.92 -7.71 28.80
C GLU A 318 4.50 -8.20 28.48
N PHE A 319 4.33 -8.86 27.32
CA PHE A 319 3.06 -9.48 26.94
C PHE A 319 2.64 -10.55 27.95
N PHE A 320 3.55 -11.47 28.34
CA PHE A 320 3.23 -12.55 29.26
C PHE A 320 2.91 -12.04 30.68
N ILE A 321 3.62 -11.01 31.15
CA ILE A 321 3.32 -10.33 32.43
C ILE A 321 1.88 -9.77 32.40
N SER A 322 1.57 -8.97 31.38
CA SER A 322 0.25 -8.34 31.26
C SER A 322 -0.88 -9.34 31.02
N TRP A 323 -0.61 -10.50 30.40
CA TRP A 323 -1.58 -11.58 30.28
C TRP A 323 -1.90 -12.24 31.64
N THR A 324 -0.91 -12.43 32.50
CA THR A 324 -1.11 -12.98 33.85
C THR A 324 -1.95 -12.03 34.70
N GLU A 325 -1.64 -10.72 34.67
CA GLU A 325 -2.38 -9.69 35.40
C GLU A 325 -3.87 -9.56 35.00
N LEU A 326 -4.24 -9.95 33.77
CA LEU A 326 -5.63 -9.94 33.32
C LEU A 326 -6.47 -11.11 33.87
N ARG A 327 -5.83 -12.14 34.46
CA ARG A 327 -6.50 -13.36 34.98
C ARG A 327 -6.63 -13.38 36.50
N ASP A 328 -5.84 -12.54 37.20
CA ASP A 328 -5.93 -12.34 38.64
C ASP A 328 -7.04 -11.29 38.96
#